data_f813d45b73f4ed4ca064e5d7d41ad5fd
#
_entry.id   f813d45b73f4ed4ca064e5d7d41ad5fd
#
_cell.length_a   1.000
_cell.length_b   1.000
_cell.length_c   1.000
_cell.angle_alpha   90.00
_cell.angle_beta   90.00
_cell.angle_gamma   90.00
#
_symmetry.space_group_name_H-M   'P 1'
#
loop_
_entity.id
_entity.type
_entity.pdbx_description
1 polymer ?
#
loop_
_entity_poly.entity_id
_entity_poly.type
_entity_poly.pdbx_seq_one_letter_code
_entity_poly.pdbx_strand_id
1 'polypeptide(L)'
;MEINKVYNEDCLTGLKKLPDNCIDCCVTSPPYFGLRDYNVDGQIGLEKSPSEYIDRLTEVFAEVYRVLKPEGTLWLNLGDSYAGSGKGAANYPDNAKQYKQGTNKGSVGNRTGYKYVTACKDKDLIGVPWMAAFALRDRVGYYLRNDIIWSKPNAMPESVTDRLTKSHEYIFLMSKSSRYYFDHEAIQEVATGYDGRKDTMMHGSQKYIIPVMPHREQQKNALHEHQRWRFKNLQEDGQQPNTMHLRRAEGLPDKQYPVRNKRDVWTVSTKPDSNAHFAVYPEELIRPCILAGCERRYRS
;
A
#
# COMPACT_ATOMS: atom_id res chain seq x y z
N MET A 1 -22.60 4.02 17.62
CA MET A 1 -22.63 4.35 16.17
C MET A 1 -23.25 3.20 15.40
N GLU A 2 -23.97 3.50 14.32
CA GLU A 2 -24.50 2.48 13.40
C GLU A 2 -23.36 1.89 12.57
N ILE A 3 -23.40 0.59 12.30
CA ILE A 3 -22.44 -0.07 11.42
C ILE A 3 -22.81 0.17 9.94
N ASN A 4 -21.84 0.00 9.04
CA ASN A 4 -22.00 0.19 7.58
C ASN A 4 -22.50 1.60 7.20
N LYS A 5 -22.06 2.61 7.93
CA LYS A 5 -22.43 4.01 7.72
C LYS A 5 -21.20 4.90 7.61
N VAL A 6 -21.26 5.86 6.69
CA VAL A 6 -20.26 6.93 6.58
C VAL A 6 -20.72 8.11 7.45
N TYR A 7 -19.84 8.56 8.34
CA TYR A 7 -20.06 9.72 9.20
C TYR A 7 -19.26 10.90 8.66
N ASN A 8 -19.94 11.95 8.24
CA ASN A 8 -19.31 13.18 7.75
C ASN A 8 -19.10 14.15 8.93
N GLU A 9 -18.03 13.93 9.69
CA GLU A 9 -17.67 14.73 10.85
C GLU A 9 -16.14 14.72 11.06
N ASP A 10 -15.64 15.62 11.90
CA ASP A 10 -14.24 15.62 12.31
C ASP A 10 -13.84 14.28 12.95
N CYS A 11 -12.69 13.73 12.54
CA CYS A 11 -12.28 12.39 12.92
C CYS A 11 -12.05 12.24 14.45
N LEU A 12 -11.50 13.24 15.12
CA LEU A 12 -11.33 13.20 16.57
C LEU A 12 -12.68 13.22 17.29
N THR A 13 -13.60 14.05 16.82
CA THR A 13 -14.97 14.11 17.36
C THR A 13 -15.68 12.77 17.18
N GLY A 14 -15.55 12.16 15.99
CA GLY A 14 -16.14 10.87 15.70
C GLY A 14 -15.53 9.73 16.54
N LEU A 15 -14.20 9.66 16.63
CA LEU A 15 -13.50 8.64 17.41
C LEU A 15 -13.85 8.69 18.90
N LYS A 16 -13.99 9.87 19.48
CA LYS A 16 -14.40 10.04 20.91
C LYS A 16 -15.77 9.48 21.23
N LYS A 17 -16.64 9.29 20.24
CA LYS A 17 -17.97 8.66 20.42
C LYS A 17 -17.90 7.13 20.47
N LEU A 18 -16.77 6.53 20.07
CA LEU A 18 -16.57 5.10 20.08
C LEU A 18 -16.07 4.64 21.46
N PRO A 19 -16.55 3.49 21.96
CA PRO A 19 -15.99 2.91 23.18
C PRO A 19 -14.57 2.40 22.95
N ASP A 20 -13.85 2.19 24.05
CA ASP A 20 -12.53 1.58 24.03
C ASP A 20 -12.61 0.14 23.50
N ASN A 21 -11.58 -0.31 22.81
CA ASN A 21 -11.40 -1.71 22.39
C ASN A 21 -12.58 -2.29 21.59
N CYS A 22 -13.15 -1.52 20.67
CA CYS A 22 -14.32 -1.94 19.88
C CYS A 22 -14.02 -2.21 18.40
N ILE A 23 -12.87 -1.78 17.89
CA ILE A 23 -12.50 -1.85 16.47
C ILE A 23 -11.43 -2.92 16.26
N ASP A 24 -11.65 -3.80 15.27
CA ASP A 24 -10.70 -4.85 14.91
C ASP A 24 -9.55 -4.32 14.05
N CYS A 25 -9.88 -3.47 13.08
CA CYS A 25 -8.91 -2.99 12.09
C CYS A 25 -9.25 -1.57 11.64
N CYS A 26 -8.23 -0.74 11.54
CA CYS A 26 -8.31 0.58 10.91
C CYS A 26 -7.42 0.61 9.66
N VAL A 27 -7.99 0.95 8.50
CA VAL A 27 -7.25 1.17 7.24
C VAL A 27 -7.49 2.60 6.82
N THR A 28 -6.44 3.41 6.70
CA THR A 28 -6.61 4.84 6.43
C THR A 28 -5.43 5.46 5.70
N SER A 29 -5.72 6.57 5.02
CA SER A 29 -4.76 7.49 4.41
C SER A 29 -5.15 8.91 4.82
N PRO A 30 -4.54 9.50 5.85
CA PRO A 30 -4.84 10.87 6.25
C PRO A 30 -4.39 11.85 5.17
N PRO A 31 -4.84 13.11 5.19
CA PRO A 31 -4.34 14.14 4.30
C PRO A 31 -2.82 14.26 4.42
N TYR A 32 -2.09 14.22 3.29
CA TYR A 32 -0.63 14.27 3.28
C TYR A 32 -0.12 15.68 3.55
N PHE A 33 1.01 15.77 4.24
CA PHE A 33 1.65 17.03 4.59
C PHE A 33 1.89 17.90 3.36
N GLY A 34 1.34 19.10 3.42
CA GLY A 34 1.50 20.12 2.40
C GLY A 34 1.00 19.76 1.01
N LEU A 35 0.19 18.70 0.82
CA LEU A 35 -0.20 18.25 -0.51
C LEU A 35 -1.46 18.94 -1.03
N ARG A 36 -2.51 19.04 -0.23
CA ARG A 36 -3.82 19.54 -0.67
C ARG A 36 -4.47 20.44 0.37
N ASP A 37 -5.13 21.46 -0.14
CA ASP A 37 -6.06 22.28 0.61
C ASP A 37 -7.48 21.87 0.21
N TYR A 38 -8.26 21.40 1.17
CA TYR A 38 -9.66 21.00 0.98
C TYR A 38 -10.62 22.15 1.31
N ASN A 39 -10.11 23.35 1.62
CA ASN A 39 -10.86 24.54 2.04
C ASN A 39 -11.74 24.27 3.28
N VAL A 40 -11.23 23.51 4.23
CA VAL A 40 -11.87 23.23 5.51
C VAL A 40 -10.97 23.76 6.62
N ASP A 41 -11.52 24.60 7.49
CA ASP A 41 -10.79 25.15 8.61
C ASP A 41 -10.31 24.04 9.56
N GLY A 42 -9.05 24.12 9.98
CA GLY A 42 -8.47 23.12 10.88
C GLY A 42 -8.15 21.77 10.24
N GLN A 43 -8.21 21.65 8.90
CA GLN A 43 -7.83 20.43 8.21
C GLN A 43 -6.38 20.00 8.53
N ILE A 44 -6.16 18.70 8.59
CA ILE A 44 -4.84 18.10 8.71
C ILE A 44 -4.10 18.20 7.36
N GLY A 45 -2.78 18.38 7.41
CA GLY A 45 -1.90 18.42 6.23
C GLY A 45 -1.50 19.84 5.79
N LEU A 46 -1.97 20.89 6.47
CA LEU A 46 -1.61 22.29 6.22
C LEU A 46 -0.84 22.94 7.37
N GLU A 47 -0.32 22.16 8.27
CA GLU A 47 0.49 22.62 9.40
C GLU A 47 1.74 23.37 8.90
N LYS A 48 2.28 24.26 9.73
CA LYS A 48 3.43 25.09 9.36
C LYS A 48 4.72 24.29 9.24
N SER A 49 4.82 23.16 9.93
CA SER A 49 6.00 22.31 9.93
C SER A 49 5.63 20.81 9.88
N PRO A 50 6.56 19.94 9.41
CA PRO A 50 6.39 18.51 9.52
C PRO A 50 6.18 18.05 10.97
N SER A 51 6.84 18.68 11.93
CA SER A 51 6.69 18.34 13.36
C SER A 51 5.26 18.59 13.84
N GLU A 52 4.69 19.75 13.57
CA GLU A 52 3.30 20.06 13.92
C GLU A 52 2.30 19.09 13.26
N TYR A 53 2.56 18.70 12.01
CA TYR A 53 1.76 17.70 11.32
C TYR A 53 1.84 16.33 12.02
N ILE A 54 3.04 15.89 12.42
CA ILE A 54 3.24 14.65 13.16
C ILE A 54 2.55 14.69 14.52
N ASP A 55 2.62 15.83 15.22
CA ASP A 55 1.91 16.03 16.49
C ASP A 55 0.41 15.86 16.30
N ARG A 56 -0.14 16.49 15.26
CA ARG A 56 -1.56 16.37 14.94
C ARG A 56 -1.98 14.94 14.57
N LEU A 57 -1.17 14.24 13.77
CA LEU A 57 -1.39 12.82 13.49
C LEU A 57 -1.33 11.97 14.76
N THR A 58 -0.39 12.26 15.64
CA THR A 58 -0.23 11.53 16.91
C THR A 58 -1.49 11.64 17.78
N GLU A 59 -2.12 12.82 17.85
CA GLU A 59 -3.40 13.01 18.55
C GLU A 59 -4.51 12.11 17.98
N VAL A 60 -4.68 12.12 16.66
CA VAL A 60 -5.70 11.30 15.98
C VAL A 60 -5.46 9.81 16.20
N PHE A 61 -4.23 9.37 16.00
CA PHE A 61 -3.90 7.95 16.12
C PHE A 61 -3.79 7.46 17.55
N ALA A 62 -3.67 8.34 18.56
CA ALA A 62 -3.87 7.97 19.96
C ALA A 62 -5.33 7.57 20.23
N GLU A 63 -6.30 8.30 19.64
CA GLU A 63 -7.71 7.90 19.71
C GLU A 63 -7.99 6.61 18.91
N VAL A 64 -7.37 6.42 17.74
CA VAL A 64 -7.46 5.14 17.02
C VAL A 64 -6.90 4.00 17.87
N TYR A 65 -5.76 4.21 18.54
CA TYR A 65 -5.18 3.23 19.47
C TYR A 65 -6.14 2.87 20.62
N ARG A 66 -6.80 3.87 21.20
CA ARG A 66 -7.79 3.66 22.27
C ARG A 66 -8.93 2.76 21.81
N VAL A 67 -9.51 3.03 20.64
CA VAL A 67 -10.66 2.29 20.13
C VAL A 67 -10.33 0.93 19.52
N LEU A 68 -9.07 0.70 19.09
CA LEU A 68 -8.63 -0.61 18.61
C LEU A 68 -8.69 -1.64 19.75
N LYS A 69 -9.15 -2.85 19.44
CA LYS A 69 -9.05 -4.01 20.34
C LYS A 69 -7.59 -4.33 20.67
N PRO A 70 -7.30 -5.07 21.77
CA PRO A 70 -5.92 -5.48 22.08
C PRO A 70 -5.22 -6.19 20.91
N GLU A 71 -5.93 -6.99 20.13
CA GLU A 71 -5.45 -7.69 18.95
C GLU A 71 -5.60 -6.87 17.66
N GLY A 72 -6.09 -5.65 17.74
CA GLY A 72 -6.42 -4.81 16.58
C GLY A 72 -5.20 -4.27 15.85
N THR A 73 -5.40 -3.97 14.56
CA THR A 73 -4.36 -3.48 13.64
C THR A 73 -4.71 -2.14 13.02
N LEU A 74 -3.67 -1.34 12.76
CA LEU A 74 -3.72 -0.12 11.97
C LEU A 74 -2.89 -0.32 10.70
N TRP A 75 -3.48 0.01 9.54
CA TRP A 75 -2.82 0.03 8.24
C TRP A 75 -2.83 1.48 7.75
N LEU A 76 -1.67 2.14 7.86
CA LEU A 76 -1.51 3.57 7.63
C LEU A 76 -0.79 3.81 6.31
N ASN A 77 -1.51 4.32 5.30
CA ASN A 77 -0.91 4.73 4.03
C ASN A 77 -0.47 6.19 4.07
N LEU A 78 0.77 6.44 3.73
CA LEU A 78 1.37 7.78 3.66
C LEU A 78 2.32 7.93 2.47
N GLY A 79 2.23 9.08 1.81
CA GLY A 79 3.19 9.55 0.83
C GLY A 79 4.14 10.60 1.42
N ASP A 80 5.34 10.69 0.85
CA ASP A 80 6.37 11.63 1.29
C ASP A 80 6.46 12.86 0.38
N SER A 81 7.06 13.92 0.87
CA SER A 81 7.23 15.20 0.19
C SER A 81 8.69 15.67 0.24
N TYR A 82 9.04 16.60 -0.63
CA TYR A 82 10.37 17.24 -0.66
C TYR A 82 10.31 18.66 -0.09
N ALA A 83 11.32 19.03 0.67
CA ALA A 83 11.49 20.38 1.19
C ALA A 83 11.74 21.36 0.04
N GLY A 84 11.23 22.57 0.15
CA GLY A 84 11.45 23.64 -0.85
C GLY A 84 10.80 23.37 -2.21
N SER A 85 10.10 22.25 -2.41
CA SER A 85 9.40 21.99 -3.66
C SER A 85 8.24 22.98 -3.82
N GLY A 86 8.51 24.07 -4.52
CA GLY A 86 7.44 24.90 -5.09
C GLY A 86 6.61 24.00 -5.97
N LYS A 87 5.42 23.64 -5.50
CA LYS A 87 4.55 22.69 -6.19
C LYS A 87 4.07 23.28 -7.48
N GLY A 88 4.76 22.94 -8.59
CA GLY A 88 4.40 23.21 -9.96
C GLY A 88 3.97 24.66 -10.23
N ALA A 89 4.24 25.15 -11.39
CA ALA A 89 4.00 26.53 -11.81
C ALA A 89 2.51 26.95 -11.90
N ALA A 90 1.71 26.60 -10.92
CA ALA A 90 0.40 27.21 -10.69
C ALA A 90 0.54 28.62 -10.08
N ASN A 91 1.68 29.29 -10.36
CA ASN A 91 1.92 30.68 -9.92
C ASN A 91 1.03 31.71 -10.63
N TYR A 92 0.23 31.28 -11.59
CA TYR A 92 -0.69 32.16 -12.30
C TYR A 92 -2.09 31.54 -12.31
N PRO A 93 -3.07 32.16 -11.61
CA PRO A 93 -4.47 31.69 -11.61
C PRO A 93 -5.08 31.52 -13.00
N ASP A 94 -4.65 32.35 -13.96
CA ASP A 94 -5.14 32.32 -15.33
C ASP A 94 -4.66 31.11 -16.15
N ASN A 95 -3.53 30.52 -15.79
CA ASN A 95 -2.99 29.32 -16.43
C ASN A 95 -3.57 28.01 -15.87
N ALA A 96 -4.27 28.05 -14.76
CA ALA A 96 -4.88 26.88 -14.13
C ALA A 96 -5.89 26.15 -15.05
N LYS A 97 -6.51 26.88 -15.97
CA LYS A 97 -7.47 26.35 -16.94
C LYS A 97 -6.80 25.52 -18.05
N GLN A 98 -5.50 25.70 -18.30
CA GLN A 98 -4.77 24.99 -19.36
C GLN A 98 -4.21 23.64 -18.92
N TYR A 99 -4.08 23.39 -17.65
CA TYR A 99 -3.49 22.16 -17.13
C TYR A 99 -4.56 21.28 -16.47
N LYS A 100 -4.49 19.96 -16.63
CA LYS A 100 -5.36 18.97 -15.95
C LYS A 100 -5.42 19.16 -14.42
N GLN A 101 -4.46 19.87 -13.84
CA GLN A 101 -4.41 20.24 -12.42
C GLN A 101 -5.40 21.37 -12.04
N GLY A 102 -5.99 22.06 -13.01
CA GLY A 102 -7.00 23.10 -12.77
C GLY A 102 -8.30 22.57 -12.16
N THR A 103 -8.54 21.25 -12.19
CA THR A 103 -9.64 20.58 -11.50
C THR A 103 -9.31 20.24 -10.05
N ASN A 104 -8.05 20.27 -9.65
CA ASN A 104 -7.61 20.16 -8.25
C ASN A 104 -7.80 21.48 -7.54
N LYS A 105 -9.03 21.85 -7.22
CA LYS A 105 -9.39 23.15 -6.62
C LYS A 105 -8.59 23.49 -5.35
N GLY A 106 -8.08 22.50 -4.61
CA GLY A 106 -7.25 22.70 -3.43
C GLY A 106 -5.76 22.95 -3.68
N SER A 107 -5.24 22.75 -4.90
CA SER A 107 -3.80 22.91 -5.18
C SER A 107 -3.47 24.13 -6.02
N VAL A 108 -4.48 24.86 -6.52
CA VAL A 108 -4.32 25.98 -7.44
C VAL A 108 -4.66 27.28 -6.72
N GLY A 109 -3.70 28.13 -6.56
CA GLY A 109 -3.96 29.56 -6.48
C GLY A 109 -3.63 30.29 -5.18
N ASN A 110 -3.45 29.66 -4.02
CA ASN A 110 -3.23 30.41 -2.77
C ASN A 110 -1.88 30.17 -2.08
N ARG A 111 -0.92 29.54 -2.75
CA ARG A 111 0.36 29.18 -2.12
C ARG A 111 1.59 29.95 -2.62
N THR A 112 1.42 31.14 -3.14
CA THR A 112 2.54 32.06 -3.31
C THR A 112 3.03 32.47 -1.92
N GLY A 113 4.09 31.80 -1.46
CA GLY A 113 4.78 32.17 -0.23
C GLY A 113 4.67 31.25 0.97
N TYR A 114 3.95 30.14 0.91
CA TYR A 114 3.93 29.19 2.03
C TYR A 114 5.23 28.40 2.08
N LYS A 115 6.22 28.93 2.80
CA LYS A 115 7.43 28.19 3.17
C LYS A 115 7.12 27.38 4.43
N TYR A 116 7.14 26.06 4.29
CA TYR A 116 7.10 25.21 5.47
C TYR A 116 8.38 25.43 6.29
N VAL A 117 8.25 25.58 7.59
CA VAL A 117 9.38 25.61 8.50
C VAL A 117 9.86 24.18 8.70
N THR A 118 10.94 23.83 8.03
CA THR A 118 11.57 22.51 8.16
C THR A 118 13.03 22.67 8.52
N ALA A 119 13.60 21.71 9.24
CA ALA A 119 15.03 21.60 9.45
C ALA A 119 15.76 21.04 8.21
N CYS A 120 15.01 20.61 7.19
CA CYS A 120 15.55 20.07 5.95
C CYS A 120 16.03 21.20 5.04
N LYS A 121 17.08 20.94 4.28
CA LYS A 121 17.54 21.82 3.21
C LYS A 121 16.61 21.72 2.01
N ASP A 122 16.61 22.74 1.16
CA ASP A 122 15.85 22.69 -0.10
C ASP A 122 16.23 21.43 -0.89
N LYS A 123 15.22 20.74 -1.43
CA LYS A 123 15.29 19.45 -2.15
C LYS A 123 15.51 18.22 -1.29
N ASP A 124 15.71 18.31 0.02
CA ASP A 124 15.73 17.12 0.87
C ASP A 124 14.37 16.40 0.84
N LEU A 125 14.40 15.08 0.82
CA LEU A 125 13.22 14.27 1.13
C LEU A 125 12.92 14.41 2.63
N ILE A 126 11.68 14.83 2.98
CA ILE A 126 11.35 15.18 4.38
C ILE A 126 11.30 13.93 5.27
N GLY A 127 10.84 12.79 4.73
CA GLY A 127 10.72 11.56 5.50
C GLY A 127 9.44 11.47 6.33
N VAL A 128 8.39 12.22 5.96
CA VAL A 128 7.12 12.29 6.69
C VAL A 128 6.52 10.93 7.05
N PRO A 129 6.48 9.92 6.15
CA PRO A 129 5.92 8.62 6.49
C PRO A 129 6.64 7.94 7.66
N TRP A 130 7.97 7.97 7.63
CA TRP A 130 8.78 7.37 8.68
C TRP A 130 8.76 8.15 9.98
N MET A 131 8.69 9.50 9.91
CA MET A 131 8.48 10.35 11.09
C MET A 131 7.16 9.98 11.79
N ALA A 132 6.08 9.80 11.02
CA ALA A 132 4.80 9.37 11.56
C ALA A 132 4.89 7.97 12.18
N ALA A 133 5.46 6.99 11.49
CA ALA A 133 5.60 5.63 11.96
C ALA A 133 6.37 5.57 13.30
N PHE A 134 7.50 6.27 13.41
CA PHE A 134 8.28 6.33 14.64
C PHE A 134 7.56 7.08 15.76
N ALA A 135 6.91 8.21 15.45
CA ALA A 135 6.14 8.92 16.47
C ALA A 135 4.99 8.07 17.04
N LEU A 136 4.26 7.35 16.19
CA LEU A 136 3.19 6.45 16.64
C LEU A 136 3.72 5.28 17.47
N ARG A 137 4.87 4.71 17.09
CA ARG A 137 5.55 3.68 17.87
C ARG A 137 6.00 4.19 19.24
N ASP A 138 6.70 5.32 19.25
CA ASP A 138 7.44 5.77 20.44
C ASP A 138 6.58 6.62 21.39
N ARG A 139 5.58 7.35 20.88
CA ARG A 139 4.77 8.29 21.66
C ARG A 139 3.37 7.75 22.00
N VAL A 140 2.79 6.89 21.12
CA VAL A 140 1.46 6.30 21.33
C VAL A 140 1.56 4.88 21.86
N GLY A 141 2.61 4.13 21.47
CA GLY A 141 2.85 2.76 21.93
C GLY A 141 2.45 1.68 20.95
N TYR A 142 2.24 2.01 19.68
CA TYR A 142 2.04 1.00 18.63
C TYR A 142 3.27 0.12 18.44
N TYR A 143 3.07 -1.14 18.08
CA TYR A 143 4.11 -1.99 17.52
C TYR A 143 4.17 -1.76 16.01
N LEU A 144 5.26 -1.21 15.49
CA LEU A 144 5.53 -1.11 14.06
C LEU A 144 5.94 -2.49 13.55
N ARG A 145 5.07 -3.13 12.75
CA ARG A 145 5.23 -4.54 12.36
C ARG A 145 5.82 -4.72 10.97
N ASN A 146 5.42 -3.86 10.02
CA ASN A 146 5.89 -3.91 8.64
C ASN A 146 5.80 -2.55 7.97
N ASP A 147 6.70 -2.32 7.02
CA ASP A 147 6.68 -1.26 6.04
C ASP A 147 6.37 -1.86 4.66
N ILE A 148 5.17 -1.66 4.20
CA ILE A 148 4.72 -2.20 2.93
C ILE A 148 4.90 -1.12 1.86
N ILE A 149 5.50 -1.49 0.73
CA ILE A 149 5.68 -0.60 -0.41
C ILE A 149 4.51 -0.77 -1.39
N TRP A 150 3.70 0.27 -1.52
CA TRP A 150 2.77 0.36 -2.63
C TRP A 150 3.48 0.88 -3.87
N SER A 151 3.89 -0.01 -4.76
CA SER A 151 4.48 0.30 -6.07
C SER A 151 3.38 0.64 -7.08
N LYS A 152 3.47 1.84 -7.69
CA LYS A 152 2.49 2.39 -8.64
C LYS A 152 3.05 2.30 -10.07
N PRO A 153 2.68 1.29 -10.88
CA PRO A 153 3.21 1.17 -12.25
C PRO A 153 2.81 2.34 -13.15
N ASN A 154 1.72 3.04 -12.81
CA ASN A 154 1.20 4.20 -13.52
C ASN A 154 1.37 5.49 -12.71
N ALA A 155 2.47 5.65 -11.99
CA ALA A 155 2.78 6.87 -11.26
C ALA A 155 2.76 8.09 -12.22
N MET A 156 2.33 9.25 -11.70
CA MET A 156 2.37 10.50 -12.47
C MET A 156 3.82 10.84 -12.83
N PRO A 157 4.10 11.18 -14.10
CA PRO A 157 5.44 11.60 -14.50
C PRO A 157 5.82 12.91 -13.78
N GLU A 158 7.08 13.00 -13.39
CA GLU A 158 7.66 14.20 -12.79
C GLU A 158 8.67 14.81 -13.73
N SER A 159 8.70 16.15 -13.83
CA SER A 159 9.65 16.89 -14.68
C SER A 159 11.03 17.07 -14.03
N VAL A 160 11.33 16.35 -12.96
CA VAL A 160 12.61 16.45 -12.25
C VAL A 160 13.70 15.67 -12.98
N THR A 161 14.91 16.24 -13.01
CA THR A 161 16.09 15.67 -13.70
C THR A 161 17.24 15.34 -12.77
N ASP A 162 17.15 15.73 -11.51
CA ASP A 162 18.20 15.57 -10.49
C ASP A 162 17.89 14.50 -9.42
N ARG A 163 16.81 13.74 -9.60
CA ARG A 163 16.42 12.57 -8.81
C ARG A 163 15.49 11.64 -9.60
N LEU A 164 15.25 10.47 -9.06
CA LEU A 164 14.30 9.52 -9.64
C LEU A 164 12.86 10.00 -9.46
N THR A 165 11.98 9.65 -10.42
CA THR A 165 10.53 9.83 -10.30
C THR A 165 9.99 8.97 -9.16
N LYS A 166 9.22 9.56 -8.27
CA LYS A 166 8.62 8.84 -7.16
C LYS A 166 7.43 8.00 -7.64
N SER A 167 7.55 6.69 -7.50
CA SER A 167 6.55 5.72 -7.98
C SER A 167 6.00 4.82 -6.88
N HIS A 168 6.20 5.15 -5.62
CA HIS A 168 5.69 4.37 -4.50
C HIS A 168 5.21 5.24 -3.33
N GLU A 169 4.40 4.62 -2.48
CA GLU A 169 4.03 5.10 -1.16
C GLU A 169 4.24 4.00 -0.12
N TYR A 170 4.16 4.36 1.16
CA TYR A 170 4.29 3.43 2.27
C TYR A 170 2.92 3.07 2.85
N ILE A 171 2.75 1.81 3.23
CA ILE A 171 1.66 1.37 4.10
C ILE A 171 2.32 0.74 5.32
N PHE A 172 2.14 1.34 6.49
CA PHE A 172 2.66 0.78 7.72
C PHE A 172 1.61 -0.12 8.37
N LEU A 173 1.98 -1.39 8.59
CA LEU A 173 1.23 -2.28 9.46
C LEU A 173 1.68 -2.03 10.90
N MET A 174 0.75 -1.61 11.72
CA MET A 174 0.96 -1.38 13.15
C MET A 174 -0.08 -2.15 13.97
N SER A 175 0.28 -2.59 15.16
CA SER A 175 -0.62 -3.31 16.05
C SER A 175 -0.65 -2.69 17.44
N LYS A 176 -1.76 -2.90 18.18
CA LYS A 176 -1.89 -2.40 19.55
C LYS A 176 -1.05 -3.19 20.55
N SER A 177 -0.83 -4.48 20.27
CA SER A 177 0.00 -5.35 21.12
C SER A 177 0.96 -6.21 20.31
N SER A 178 1.90 -6.88 20.97
CA SER A 178 2.85 -7.79 20.34
C SER A 178 2.20 -9.03 19.75
N ARG A 179 1.05 -9.43 20.29
CA ARG A 179 0.20 -10.50 19.78
C ARG A 179 -1.07 -9.87 19.24
N TYR A 180 -1.31 -10.03 17.95
CA TYR A 180 -2.44 -9.42 17.25
C TYR A 180 -3.04 -10.39 16.25
N TYR A 181 -4.27 -10.11 15.83
CA TYR A 181 -4.93 -10.92 14.81
C TYR A 181 -4.31 -10.64 13.43
N PHE A 182 -3.91 -11.71 12.75
CA PHE A 182 -3.39 -11.64 11.39
C PHE A 182 -3.67 -12.93 10.62
N ASP A 183 -4.66 -12.89 9.72
CA ASP A 183 -5.01 -14.02 8.87
C ASP A 183 -4.10 -14.06 7.64
N HIS A 184 -2.94 -14.66 7.77
CA HIS A 184 -1.97 -14.78 6.70
C HIS A 184 -2.47 -15.67 5.55
N GLU A 185 -3.31 -16.67 5.82
CA GLU A 185 -3.86 -17.56 4.80
C GLU A 185 -4.83 -16.84 3.85
N ALA A 186 -5.61 -15.89 4.37
CA ALA A 186 -6.57 -15.12 3.58
C ALA A 186 -5.91 -14.23 2.50
N ILE A 187 -4.62 -13.93 2.64
CA ILE A 187 -3.88 -13.03 1.76
C ILE A 187 -2.69 -13.71 1.05
N GLN A 188 -2.59 -15.03 1.13
CA GLN A 188 -1.54 -15.76 0.41
C GLN A 188 -1.54 -15.46 -1.08
N GLU A 189 -0.37 -15.46 -1.67
CA GLU A 189 -0.18 -15.30 -3.12
C GLU A 189 0.39 -16.57 -3.76
N VAL A 190 0.12 -16.75 -5.05
CA VAL A 190 0.68 -17.89 -5.80
C VAL A 190 2.20 -17.78 -5.82
N ALA A 191 2.89 -18.86 -5.45
CA ALA A 191 4.34 -18.91 -5.50
C ALA A 191 4.82 -18.88 -6.97
N THR A 192 5.46 -17.77 -7.35
CA THR A 192 6.10 -17.64 -8.67
C THR A 192 7.46 -18.33 -8.65
N GLY A 193 7.78 -19.14 -9.67
CA GLY A 193 9.06 -19.85 -9.78
C GLY A 193 9.11 -21.21 -9.09
N TYR A 194 7.99 -21.71 -8.53
CA TYR A 194 7.91 -23.06 -8.01
C TYR A 194 7.81 -24.05 -9.19
N ASP A 195 8.85 -24.84 -9.40
CA ASP A 195 8.92 -25.86 -10.47
C ASP A 195 8.53 -27.26 -10.00
N GLY A 196 8.10 -27.42 -8.75
CA GLY A 196 7.71 -28.71 -8.17
C GLY A 196 8.89 -29.59 -7.74
N ARG A 197 10.12 -29.11 -7.87
CA ARG A 197 11.27 -29.86 -7.36
C ARG A 197 11.32 -29.72 -5.85
N LYS A 198 11.46 -30.86 -5.16
CA LYS A 198 11.91 -30.84 -3.77
C LYS A 198 13.31 -30.25 -3.77
N ASP A 199 13.60 -29.35 -2.84
CA ASP A 199 14.95 -28.88 -2.58
C ASP A 199 15.88 -30.06 -2.34
N THR A 200 16.45 -30.57 -3.40
CA THR A 200 17.68 -31.34 -3.33
C THR A 200 18.79 -30.32 -3.29
N MET A 201 19.46 -30.24 -2.15
CA MET A 201 20.60 -29.38 -1.90
C MET A 201 21.48 -29.25 -3.15
N MET A 202 21.63 -28.01 -3.59
CA MET A 202 22.45 -27.63 -4.72
C MET A 202 23.89 -28.01 -4.48
N HIS A 203 24.34 -29.00 -5.19
CA HIS A 203 25.76 -29.12 -5.53
C HIS A 203 25.88 -28.90 -7.04
N GLY A 204 26.55 -27.82 -7.43
CA GLY A 204 26.98 -27.60 -8.81
C GLY A 204 26.37 -26.39 -9.52
N SER A 205 27.21 -25.44 -9.78
CA SER A 205 26.98 -24.18 -10.49
C SER A 205 26.43 -24.39 -11.90
N GLN A 206 25.23 -23.93 -12.15
CA GLN A 206 24.83 -23.47 -13.49
C GLN A 206 24.01 -22.18 -13.40
N LYS A 207 24.60 -21.10 -13.91
CA LYS A 207 23.94 -19.80 -14.10
C LYS A 207 22.85 -19.95 -15.16
N TYR A 208 21.59 -19.84 -14.76
CA TYR A 208 20.49 -19.60 -15.71
C TYR A 208 20.22 -18.11 -15.78
N ILE A 209 20.39 -17.55 -16.96
CA ILE A 209 19.94 -16.21 -17.31
C ILE A 209 18.41 -16.28 -17.40
N ILE A 210 17.73 -15.54 -16.54
CA ILE A 210 16.24 -15.42 -16.55
C ILE A 210 15.89 -14.47 -17.68
N PRO A 211 15.13 -14.89 -18.72
CA PRO A 211 14.64 -13.96 -19.73
C PRO A 211 13.58 -13.02 -19.13
N VAL A 212 13.63 -11.76 -19.49
CA VAL A 212 12.60 -10.76 -19.17
C VAL A 212 11.24 -11.24 -19.69
N MET A 213 10.27 -11.43 -18.82
CA MET A 213 8.96 -12.03 -19.14
C MET A 213 7.99 -11.02 -19.75
N PRO A 214 7.28 -11.38 -20.83
CA PRO A 214 6.23 -10.55 -21.41
C PRO A 214 4.85 -10.76 -20.75
N HIS A 215 3.89 -9.92 -21.10
CA HIS A 215 2.54 -9.77 -20.60
C HIS A 215 1.76 -11.05 -20.21
N ARG A 216 0.82 -10.90 -19.27
CA ARG A 216 0.05 -11.93 -18.52
C ARG A 216 -0.62 -13.04 -19.37
N GLU A 217 -0.99 -12.77 -20.61
CA GLU A 217 -1.57 -13.79 -21.52
C GLU A 217 -0.50 -14.68 -22.17
N GLN A 218 0.66 -14.12 -22.49
CA GLN A 218 1.77 -14.90 -23.04
C GLN A 218 2.38 -15.83 -21.96
N GLN A 219 2.29 -15.46 -20.67
CA GLN A 219 2.73 -16.32 -19.57
C GLN A 219 1.87 -17.60 -19.44
N LYS A 220 0.56 -17.52 -19.67
CA LYS A 220 -0.31 -18.72 -19.63
C LYS A 220 0.04 -19.68 -20.77
N ASN A 221 0.28 -19.17 -21.97
CA ASN A 221 0.60 -19.99 -23.14
C ASN A 221 2.00 -20.60 -23.04
N ALA A 222 3.01 -19.82 -22.60
CA ALA A 222 4.37 -20.33 -22.39
C ALA A 222 4.43 -21.41 -21.30
N LEU A 223 3.64 -21.27 -20.22
CA LEU A 223 3.54 -22.29 -19.17
C LEU A 223 2.91 -23.58 -19.69
N HIS A 224 1.89 -23.49 -20.54
CA HIS A 224 1.22 -24.64 -21.16
C HIS A 224 2.11 -25.37 -22.18
N GLU A 225 2.87 -24.63 -22.99
CA GLU A 225 3.83 -25.23 -23.94
C GLU A 225 5.01 -25.89 -23.25
N HIS A 226 5.57 -25.25 -22.22
CA HIS A 226 6.66 -25.82 -21.45
C HIS A 226 6.23 -27.09 -20.68
N GLN A 227 5.01 -27.15 -20.20
CA GLN A 227 4.44 -28.34 -19.58
C GLN A 227 4.21 -29.47 -20.59
N ARG A 228 3.72 -29.16 -21.80
CA ARG A 228 3.57 -30.12 -22.89
C ARG A 228 4.91 -30.70 -23.37
N TRP A 229 5.90 -29.86 -23.55
CA TRP A 229 7.26 -30.28 -23.95
C TRP A 229 7.87 -31.22 -22.90
N ARG A 230 7.72 -30.91 -21.64
CA ARG A 230 8.26 -31.71 -20.53
C ARG A 230 7.54 -33.07 -20.41
N PHE A 231 6.24 -33.10 -20.68
CA PHE A 231 5.45 -34.33 -20.67
C PHE A 231 5.89 -35.30 -21.79
N LYS A 232 6.15 -34.76 -22.97
CA LYS A 232 6.60 -35.51 -24.14
C LYS A 232 7.96 -36.14 -23.90
N ASN A 233 8.91 -35.37 -23.38
CA ASN A 233 10.27 -35.87 -23.13
C ASN A 233 10.34 -36.89 -21.99
N LEU A 234 9.50 -36.81 -20.97
CA LEU A 234 9.42 -37.81 -19.90
C LEU A 234 8.88 -39.16 -20.38
N GLN A 235 8.03 -39.17 -21.41
CA GLN A 235 7.56 -40.41 -22.05
C GLN A 235 8.62 -41.08 -22.93
N GLU A 236 9.46 -40.28 -23.57
CA GLU A 236 10.56 -40.76 -24.42
C GLU A 236 11.71 -41.37 -23.58
N ASP A 237 11.95 -40.86 -22.36
CA ASP A 237 13.00 -41.34 -21.45
C ASP A 237 12.60 -42.54 -20.59
N GLY A 238 11.40 -43.06 -20.74
CA GLY A 238 10.93 -44.24 -20.00
C GLY A 238 10.78 -44.05 -18.47
N GLN A 239 10.85 -42.82 -18.00
CA GLN A 239 10.64 -42.49 -16.59
C GLN A 239 9.15 -42.41 -16.28
N GLN A 240 8.69 -43.12 -15.27
CA GLN A 240 7.32 -42.99 -14.78
C GLN A 240 7.10 -41.53 -14.29
N PRO A 241 6.06 -40.83 -14.80
CA PRO A 241 5.77 -39.48 -14.35
C PRO A 241 5.43 -39.51 -12.86
N ASN A 242 6.06 -38.62 -12.12
CA ASN A 242 5.76 -38.42 -10.71
C ASN A 242 4.24 -38.17 -10.56
N THR A 243 3.58 -38.90 -9.67
CA THR A 243 2.14 -38.87 -9.42
C THR A 243 1.58 -37.45 -9.19
N MET A 244 2.44 -36.54 -8.77
CA MET A 244 2.11 -35.12 -8.62
C MET A 244 1.86 -34.40 -9.97
N HIS A 245 2.52 -34.83 -11.04
CA HIS A 245 2.32 -34.31 -12.40
C HIS A 245 1.07 -34.89 -13.08
N LEU A 246 0.76 -36.15 -12.81
CA LEU A 246 -0.49 -36.80 -13.29
C LEU A 246 -1.72 -36.13 -12.70
N ARG A 247 -1.72 -35.85 -11.40
CA ARG A 247 -2.82 -35.16 -10.73
C ARG A 247 -3.05 -33.73 -11.25
N ARG A 248 -2.01 -33.05 -11.76
CA ARG A 248 -2.14 -31.73 -12.40
C ARG A 248 -2.78 -31.82 -13.80
N ALA A 249 -2.54 -32.88 -14.55
CA ALA A 249 -3.13 -33.09 -15.87
C ALA A 249 -4.63 -33.43 -15.80
N GLU A 250 -5.11 -33.95 -14.68
CA GLU A 250 -6.50 -34.41 -14.48
C GLU A 250 -7.46 -33.30 -13.96
N GLY A 251 -7.05 -32.03 -14.00
CA GLY A 251 -7.95 -30.88 -13.69
C GLY A 251 -8.38 -30.81 -12.22
N LEU A 252 -7.52 -31.23 -11.28
CA LEU A 252 -7.77 -31.08 -9.86
C LEU A 252 -7.89 -29.59 -9.45
N PRO A 253 -8.79 -29.28 -8.48
CA PRO A 253 -9.15 -27.91 -8.14
C PRO A 253 -7.96 -27.08 -7.66
N ASP A 254 -8.03 -25.77 -7.87
CA ASP A 254 -7.02 -24.70 -7.60
C ASP A 254 -6.31 -24.75 -6.24
N LYS A 255 -6.79 -25.55 -5.29
CA LYS A 255 -6.21 -25.72 -3.94
C LYS A 255 -4.81 -26.36 -3.93
N GLN A 256 -4.27 -26.81 -5.05
CA GLN A 256 -2.99 -27.53 -5.11
C GLN A 256 -1.82 -26.70 -5.68
N TYR A 257 -2.02 -25.44 -6.05
CA TYR A 257 -0.90 -24.59 -6.40
C TYR A 257 -0.17 -24.19 -5.12
N PRO A 258 1.17 -24.32 -5.09
CA PRO A 258 1.94 -23.88 -3.95
C PRO A 258 1.69 -22.40 -3.74
N VAL A 259 1.24 -22.05 -2.56
CA VAL A 259 1.04 -20.69 -2.11
C VAL A 259 2.15 -20.30 -1.16
N ARG A 260 2.40 -19.01 -1.07
CA ARG A 260 3.36 -18.42 -0.13
C ARG A 260 2.74 -17.24 0.59
N ASN A 261 3.31 -16.88 1.71
CA ASN A 261 2.94 -15.66 2.41
C ASN A 261 3.09 -14.45 1.47
N LYS A 262 2.15 -13.52 1.57
CA LYS A 262 2.18 -12.29 0.79
C LYS A 262 3.43 -11.49 1.15
N ARG A 263 4.12 -11.00 0.11
CA ARG A 263 5.29 -10.14 0.25
C ARG A 263 4.88 -8.69 0.51
N ASP A 264 5.81 -7.89 0.97
CA ASP A 264 5.64 -6.49 1.39
C ASP A 264 5.78 -5.45 0.27
N VAL A 265 6.03 -5.87 -0.98
CA VAL A 265 5.99 -4.98 -2.15
C VAL A 265 4.75 -5.30 -2.99
N TRP A 266 3.79 -4.38 -2.99
CA TRP A 266 2.50 -4.53 -3.66
C TRP A 266 2.43 -3.66 -4.90
N THR A 267 2.34 -4.27 -6.07
CA THR A 267 2.20 -3.56 -7.35
C THR A 267 0.72 -3.41 -7.68
N VAL A 268 0.18 -2.21 -7.44
CA VAL A 268 -1.23 -1.88 -7.66
C VAL A 268 -1.32 -0.55 -8.40
N SER A 269 -2.02 -0.55 -9.54
CA SER A 269 -2.26 0.67 -10.33
C SER A 269 -3.25 1.59 -9.63
N THR A 270 -3.00 2.90 -9.69
CA THR A 270 -4.01 3.89 -9.30
C THR A 270 -5.17 3.83 -10.28
N LYS A 271 -6.40 3.89 -9.77
CA LYS A 271 -7.63 3.94 -10.58
C LYS A 271 -8.30 5.31 -10.39
N PRO A 272 -8.73 5.96 -11.47
CA PRO A 272 -9.59 7.14 -11.34
C PRO A 272 -10.95 6.70 -10.79
N ASP A 273 -11.50 7.45 -9.87
CA ASP A 273 -12.89 7.31 -9.42
C ASP A 273 -13.65 8.57 -9.84
N SER A 274 -14.71 8.38 -10.65
CA SER A 274 -15.54 9.47 -11.14
C SER A 274 -16.53 10.00 -10.09
N ASN A 275 -16.80 9.23 -9.06
CA ASN A 275 -17.79 9.53 -8.03
C ASN A 275 -17.16 10.05 -6.74
N ALA A 276 -15.85 9.87 -6.57
CA ALA A 276 -15.16 10.25 -5.37
C ALA A 276 -14.36 11.54 -5.55
N HIS A 277 -14.24 12.26 -4.47
CA HIS A 277 -13.25 13.30 -4.28
C HIS A 277 -11.85 12.72 -4.49
N PHE A 278 -10.93 13.56 -4.94
CA PHE A 278 -9.54 13.32 -5.26
C PHE A 278 -8.82 12.30 -4.35
N ALA A 279 -7.96 11.46 -4.97
CA ALA A 279 -7.00 10.60 -4.30
C ALA A 279 -7.58 9.46 -3.46
N VAL A 280 -8.51 8.72 -4.03
CA VAL A 280 -8.98 7.45 -3.48
C VAL A 280 -7.93 6.36 -3.76
N TYR A 281 -7.61 5.55 -2.76
CA TYR A 281 -6.80 4.37 -3.01
C TYR A 281 -7.64 3.26 -3.65
N PRO A 282 -7.03 2.42 -4.52
CA PRO A 282 -7.77 1.34 -5.18
C PRO A 282 -8.22 0.27 -4.18
N GLU A 283 -9.37 -0.33 -4.42
CA GLU A 283 -9.90 -1.43 -3.60
C GLU A 283 -8.88 -2.59 -3.47
N GLU A 284 -8.18 -2.91 -4.56
CA GLU A 284 -7.15 -3.96 -4.59
C GLU A 284 -6.02 -3.72 -3.58
N LEU A 285 -5.77 -2.46 -3.21
CA LEU A 285 -4.75 -2.10 -2.24
C LEU A 285 -5.20 -2.38 -0.80
N ILE A 286 -6.44 -2.04 -0.48
CA ILE A 286 -6.95 -2.13 0.90
C ILE A 286 -7.52 -3.51 1.22
N ARG A 287 -7.95 -4.26 0.22
CA ARG A 287 -8.53 -5.60 0.40
C ARG A 287 -7.64 -6.55 1.22
N PRO A 288 -6.32 -6.68 0.95
CA PRO A 288 -5.44 -7.50 1.79
C PRO A 288 -5.38 -7.02 3.24
N CYS A 289 -5.42 -5.70 3.49
CA CYS A 289 -5.39 -5.14 4.84
C CYS A 289 -6.62 -5.58 5.64
N ILE A 290 -7.80 -5.50 5.04
CA ILE A 290 -9.07 -5.91 5.66
C ILE A 290 -9.10 -7.42 5.86
N LEU A 291 -8.69 -8.20 4.85
CA LEU A 291 -8.69 -9.65 4.92
C LEU A 291 -7.74 -10.18 5.99
N ALA A 292 -6.59 -9.55 6.18
CA ALA A 292 -5.64 -9.94 7.20
C ALA A 292 -6.02 -9.44 8.59
N GLY A 293 -6.59 -8.22 8.69
CA GLY A 293 -6.80 -7.54 9.97
C GLY A 293 -8.17 -7.75 10.62
N CYS A 294 -9.16 -8.34 9.91
CA CYS A 294 -10.51 -8.57 10.44
C CYS A 294 -10.84 -10.05 10.53
N GLU A 295 -11.44 -10.49 11.64
CA GLU A 295 -11.94 -11.87 11.75
C GLU A 295 -12.99 -12.19 10.68
N ARG A 296 -13.02 -13.46 10.24
CA ARG A 296 -13.92 -13.93 9.15
C ARG A 296 -15.39 -13.65 9.39
N ARG A 297 -15.84 -13.62 10.65
CA ARG A 297 -17.25 -13.33 11.02
C ARG A 297 -17.75 -11.95 10.58
N TYR A 298 -16.85 -11.04 10.21
CA TYR A 298 -17.19 -9.67 9.77
C TYR A 298 -16.92 -9.43 8.27
N ARG A 299 -16.72 -10.51 7.49
CA ARG A 299 -16.37 -10.41 6.06
C ARG A 299 -17.56 -10.61 5.11
N SER A 300 -18.79 -10.56 5.63
CA SER A 300 -20.03 -10.70 4.84
C SER A 300 -20.39 -9.41 4.12
#